data_58c7b5c505764eb14931238697da57e8
#
_entry.id   58c7b5c505764eb14931238697da57e8
#
_cell.length_a   1.000
_cell.length_b   1.000
_cell.length_c   1.000
_cell.angle_alpha   90.00
_cell.angle_beta   90.00
_cell.angle_gamma   90.00
#
_symmetry.space_group_name_H-M   'P 1'
#
loop_
_entity.id
_entity.type
_entity.pdbx_description
1 polymer ?
#
loop_
_entity_poly.entity_id
_entity_poly.type
_entity_poly.pdbx_seq_one_letter_code
_entity_poly.pdbx_strand_id
1 'polypeptide(L)'
;MKRLICVLLLLAMTLALSACGNTAATQGAARTQQEELALAAVDTMNSATKFSVGYSKVDITPKTSVPLAGFGRSSERMSKNVLDSLYATAVALTDGEGNTILWIALDLQRANFALVQAVRPMIQEATGIPQDRIMFGGSHTHSGPDVLTTSHSAIVAYLDYLYPLILQAALEALADMKPAEMYYGNAETENLNFVKHYQNTNADGTVSYFGDNFGTEVLDATTKHTTEVDSTMHLLKFTREGEKDIVVVNWRAHATMTGGLTKYNLSADYVGAFRTALETQANCEFAFFNGAAGNVNAKSRITTEQRAADYLEQGYLLSQYAMEGLANMTKLETGTIRTQQETMNMTVSRPDYNTYVNAKTVWSYFSQTGDTAGAKSMGEPNGIRSAYHAEMLVIRYGKPETLPVEVNAIVIGDSFAMTTAPNELFDSLISDLEEVSPYKNLMYMGYANGNQGYIPSNYGWEYSCYESDCSYFYPGSGEEITGTMLKLLNNIKSEA
;
A
#
# COMPACT_ATOMS: atom_id res chain seq x y z
N MET A 1 3.69 -7.88 38.14
CA MET A 1 4.39 -9.13 37.83
C MET A 1 4.44 -9.45 36.33
N LYS A 2 3.44 -9.07 35.51
CA LYS A 2 3.50 -9.28 34.02
C LYS A 2 4.47 -8.33 33.28
N ARG A 3 4.84 -7.20 33.86
CA ARG A 3 5.73 -6.17 33.26
C ARG A 3 7.23 -6.54 33.26
N LEU A 4 7.64 -7.56 34.04
CA LEU A 4 9.05 -7.99 34.13
C LEU A 4 9.41 -9.08 33.13
N ILE A 5 8.43 -9.75 32.53
CA ILE A 5 8.63 -10.96 31.72
C ILE A 5 9.08 -10.62 30.28
N CYS A 6 8.57 -9.52 29.69
CA CYS A 6 8.96 -9.12 28.30
C CYS A 6 10.43 -8.64 28.22
N VAL A 7 10.95 -8.00 29.25
CA VAL A 7 12.34 -7.54 29.29
C VAL A 7 13.32 -8.70 29.49
N LEU A 8 12.89 -9.80 30.14
CA LEU A 8 13.74 -10.97 30.39
C LEU A 8 13.91 -11.91 29.19
N LEU A 9 13.00 -11.91 28.22
CA LEU A 9 13.10 -12.74 27.00
C LEU A 9 14.07 -12.17 25.98
N LEU A 10 14.20 -10.85 25.86
CA LEU A 10 15.25 -10.21 25.03
C LEU A 10 16.68 -10.49 25.55
N LEU A 11 16.84 -10.69 26.87
CA LEU A 11 18.13 -11.06 27.47
C LEU A 11 18.51 -12.53 27.20
N ALA A 12 17.58 -13.41 26.86
CA ALA A 12 17.85 -14.85 26.71
C ALA A 12 18.47 -15.23 25.38
N MET A 13 18.30 -14.44 24.31
CA MET A 13 18.87 -14.74 22.98
C MET A 13 20.34 -14.37 22.84
N THR A 14 20.88 -13.46 23.65
CA THR A 14 22.32 -13.11 23.65
C THR A 14 23.19 -14.04 24.46
N LEU A 15 22.66 -14.94 25.29
CA LEU A 15 23.38 -15.84 26.17
C LEU A 15 23.76 -17.20 25.55
N ALA A 16 23.31 -17.51 24.34
CA ALA A 16 23.55 -18.82 23.72
C ALA A 16 24.90 -18.95 22.95
N LEU A 17 25.68 -17.87 22.84
CA LEU A 17 26.97 -17.88 22.09
C LEU A 17 28.25 -17.69 22.91
N SER A 18 28.21 -17.72 24.24
CA SER A 18 29.41 -17.51 25.07
C SER A 18 29.51 -18.52 26.22
N ALA A 19 29.50 -19.80 25.91
CA ALA A 19 29.83 -20.84 26.91
C ALA A 19 31.22 -21.41 26.64
N CYS A 20 32.26 -20.64 27.01
CA CYS A 20 33.58 -21.19 27.44
C CYS A 20 34.41 -20.07 28.11
N GLY A 21 34.56 -20.16 29.43
CA GLY A 21 35.72 -19.59 30.13
C GLY A 21 35.53 -18.41 31.08
N ASN A 22 35.41 -18.68 32.36
CA ASN A 22 35.89 -17.95 33.57
C ASN A 22 35.18 -16.64 34.03
N THR A 23 34.51 -16.85 35.16
CA THR A 23 34.45 -16.03 36.44
C THR A 23 34.52 -14.51 36.43
N ALA A 24 33.43 -13.98 37.03
CA ALA A 24 33.33 -12.73 37.83
C ALA A 24 33.41 -11.39 37.10
N ALA A 25 32.27 -10.84 36.87
CA ALA A 25 31.81 -9.50 37.17
C ALA A 25 30.50 -9.26 36.40
N THR A 26 29.39 -9.10 37.07
CA THR A 26 28.14 -8.61 36.50
C THR A 26 28.30 -7.10 36.15
N GLN A 27 29.06 -6.81 35.09
CA GLN A 27 28.89 -5.58 34.32
C GLN A 27 27.73 -5.88 33.39
N GLY A 28 26.58 -5.20 33.59
CA GLY A 28 25.49 -5.24 32.65
C GLY A 28 26.03 -4.91 31.26
N ALA A 29 25.82 -5.82 30.29
CA ALA A 29 26.17 -5.54 28.90
C ALA A 29 25.51 -4.22 28.49
N ALA A 30 26.27 -3.32 27.85
CA ALA A 30 25.70 -2.10 27.31
C ALA A 30 24.59 -2.48 26.33
N ARG A 31 23.41 -1.84 26.47
CA ARG A 31 22.28 -2.07 25.56
C ARG A 31 22.66 -1.65 24.15
N THR A 32 22.11 -2.32 23.18
CA THR A 32 22.20 -1.88 21.79
C THR A 32 21.33 -0.62 21.59
N GLN A 33 21.66 0.19 20.60
CA GLN A 33 20.87 1.39 20.26
C GLN A 33 19.39 1.06 20.00
N GLN A 34 19.12 -0.08 19.41
CA GLN A 34 17.75 -0.54 19.13
C GLN A 34 16.99 -0.93 20.42
N GLU A 35 17.65 -1.55 21.39
CA GLU A 35 17.06 -1.84 22.71
C GLU A 35 16.75 -0.56 23.50
N GLU A 36 17.62 0.43 23.45
CA GLU A 36 17.39 1.75 24.08
C GLU A 36 16.19 2.46 23.43
N LEU A 37 16.10 2.42 22.10
CA LEU A 37 14.98 3.00 21.35
C LEU A 37 13.66 2.27 21.67
N ALA A 38 13.65 0.95 21.75
CA ALA A 38 12.48 0.18 22.13
C ALA A 38 11.97 0.52 23.54
N LEU A 39 12.88 0.71 24.49
CA LEU A 39 12.52 1.15 25.84
C LEU A 39 11.92 2.56 25.84
N ALA A 40 12.53 3.51 25.13
CA ALA A 40 11.99 4.87 24.99
C ALA A 40 10.60 4.86 24.36
N ALA A 41 10.39 4.06 23.31
CA ALA A 41 9.09 3.87 22.65
C ALA A 41 8.02 3.35 23.60
N VAL A 42 8.34 2.29 24.37
CA VAL A 42 7.41 1.71 25.36
C VAL A 42 7.13 2.66 26.52
N ASP A 43 8.14 3.38 27.02
CA ASP A 43 7.96 4.36 28.10
C ASP A 43 7.08 5.53 27.65
N THR A 44 7.31 6.06 26.43
CA THR A 44 6.49 7.13 25.86
C THR A 44 5.04 6.67 25.66
N MET A 45 4.83 5.50 25.07
CA MET A 45 3.51 4.91 24.87
C MET A 45 2.74 4.71 26.17
N ASN A 46 3.40 4.15 27.19
CA ASN A 46 2.77 3.87 28.50
C ASN A 46 2.53 5.13 29.35
N SER A 47 3.26 6.21 29.10
CA SER A 47 3.11 7.49 29.81
C SER A 47 2.05 8.39 29.19
N ALA A 48 1.60 8.11 27.98
CA ALA A 48 0.58 8.88 27.30
C ALA A 48 -0.77 8.78 28.06
N THR A 49 -1.36 9.91 28.41
CA THR A 49 -2.66 10.03 29.12
C THR A 49 -3.69 10.76 28.30
N LYS A 50 -3.38 11.10 27.06
CA LYS A 50 -4.21 11.82 26.10
C LYS A 50 -3.94 11.26 24.71
N PHE A 51 -4.84 11.56 23.78
CA PHE A 51 -4.58 11.30 22.37
C PHE A 51 -3.24 11.91 21.98
N SER A 52 -2.34 11.08 21.52
CA SER A 52 -0.97 11.45 21.17
C SER A 52 -0.57 10.80 19.86
N VAL A 53 0.24 11.53 19.08
CA VAL A 53 0.70 11.08 17.77
C VAL A 53 2.20 11.32 17.65
N GLY A 54 2.89 10.33 17.06
CA GLY A 54 4.31 10.42 16.75
C GLY A 54 4.59 10.05 15.30
N TYR A 55 5.74 10.47 14.82
CA TYR A 55 6.15 10.32 13.42
C TYR A 55 7.60 9.90 13.30
N SER A 56 7.88 9.11 12.27
CA SER A 56 9.26 8.84 11.83
C SER A 56 9.28 8.59 10.32
N LYS A 57 10.43 8.93 9.72
CA LYS A 57 10.70 8.70 8.28
C LYS A 57 12.14 8.18 8.13
N VAL A 58 12.28 6.89 7.86
CA VAL A 58 13.57 6.19 7.74
C VAL A 58 13.86 5.85 6.28
N ASP A 59 15.06 6.20 5.81
CA ASP A 59 15.51 5.89 4.43
C ASP A 59 15.74 4.38 4.27
N ILE A 60 14.97 3.78 3.35
CA ILE A 60 15.03 2.36 2.99
C ILE A 60 15.60 2.13 1.60
N THR A 61 16.21 3.15 0.98
CA THR A 61 16.78 3.04 -0.36
C THR A 61 17.84 1.95 -0.42
N PRO A 62 17.77 1.00 -1.35
CA PRO A 62 18.78 -0.05 -1.51
C PRO A 62 20.18 0.53 -1.70
N LYS A 63 21.16 -0.01 -1.03
CA LYS A 63 22.57 0.40 -1.16
C LYS A 63 23.28 -0.27 -2.34
N THR A 64 22.66 -1.28 -2.93
CA THR A 64 23.15 -2.02 -4.09
C THR A 64 22.05 -2.17 -5.14
N SER A 65 22.41 -2.51 -6.38
CA SER A 65 21.45 -2.77 -7.44
C SER A 65 20.52 -3.92 -7.09
N VAL A 66 19.22 -3.71 -7.28
CA VAL A 66 18.15 -4.69 -7.00
C VAL A 66 17.19 -4.78 -8.19
N PRO A 67 16.50 -5.91 -8.37
CA PRO A 67 15.34 -5.99 -9.26
C PRO A 67 14.26 -4.99 -8.86
N LEU A 68 13.67 -4.31 -9.85
CA LEU A 68 12.60 -3.33 -9.66
C LEU A 68 11.22 -3.96 -9.89
N ALA A 69 10.25 -3.61 -9.05
CA ALA A 69 8.87 -4.03 -9.15
C ALA A 69 8.10 -3.35 -10.30
N GLY A 70 7.02 -3.97 -10.76
CA GLY A 70 6.16 -3.43 -11.82
C GLY A 70 6.74 -3.54 -13.23
N PHE A 71 6.03 -3.02 -14.24
CA PHE A 71 6.40 -2.98 -15.66
C PHE A 71 6.94 -4.31 -16.26
N GLY A 72 6.33 -5.45 -15.90
CA GLY A 72 6.68 -6.77 -16.41
C GLY A 72 7.71 -7.51 -15.54
N ARG A 73 8.64 -8.24 -16.18
CA ARG A 73 9.57 -9.13 -15.45
C ARG A 73 10.60 -8.33 -14.65
N SER A 74 10.47 -8.36 -13.34
CA SER A 74 11.36 -7.65 -12.41
C SER A 74 12.80 -8.12 -12.49
N SER A 75 13.06 -9.42 -12.69
CA SER A 75 14.42 -9.97 -12.80
C SER A 75 15.26 -9.39 -13.95
N GLU A 76 14.63 -8.79 -14.95
CA GLU A 76 15.28 -8.12 -16.08
C GLU A 76 15.50 -6.62 -15.87
N ARG A 77 14.90 -6.05 -14.80
CA ARG A 77 14.95 -4.61 -14.48
C ARG A 77 15.79 -4.35 -13.25
N MET A 78 17.11 -4.56 -13.34
CA MET A 78 18.03 -4.19 -12.28
C MET A 78 18.16 -2.67 -12.16
N SER A 79 18.07 -2.14 -10.93
CA SER A 79 18.22 -0.70 -10.67
C SER A 79 19.62 -0.21 -11.03
N LYS A 80 19.72 0.98 -11.61
CA LYS A 80 20.98 1.60 -12.06
C LYS A 80 21.33 2.86 -11.29
N ASN A 81 20.33 3.70 -11.00
CA ASN A 81 20.47 4.97 -10.31
C ASN A 81 19.31 5.16 -9.32
N VAL A 82 19.43 6.19 -8.50
CA VAL A 82 18.39 6.68 -7.59
C VAL A 82 17.97 8.06 -8.08
N LEU A 83 16.68 8.26 -8.39
CA LEU A 83 16.11 9.57 -8.70
C LEU A 83 15.74 10.30 -7.41
N ASP A 84 15.10 9.56 -6.50
CA ASP A 84 14.73 10.03 -5.18
C ASP A 84 14.79 8.88 -4.17
N SER A 85 14.98 9.20 -2.89
CA SER A 85 15.05 8.22 -1.81
C SER A 85 13.70 7.58 -1.55
N LEU A 86 13.75 6.31 -1.16
CA LEU A 86 12.60 5.54 -0.69
C LEU A 86 12.55 5.53 0.82
N TYR A 87 11.36 5.67 1.41
CA TYR A 87 11.19 5.74 2.85
C TYR A 87 10.22 4.69 3.40
N ALA A 88 10.49 4.27 4.63
CA ALA A 88 9.50 3.74 5.54
C ALA A 88 9.07 4.89 6.46
N THR A 89 7.80 5.27 6.37
CA THR A 89 7.22 6.34 7.18
C THR A 89 6.25 5.73 8.16
N ALA A 90 6.46 5.97 9.46
CA ALA A 90 5.58 5.46 10.51
C ALA A 90 4.83 6.61 11.20
N VAL A 91 3.54 6.40 11.43
CA VAL A 91 2.69 7.25 12.25
C VAL A 91 2.15 6.40 13.40
N ALA A 92 2.54 6.73 14.62
CA ALA A 92 2.08 6.08 15.84
C ALA A 92 0.97 6.90 16.47
N LEU A 93 -0.15 6.28 16.84
CA LEU A 93 -1.27 6.94 17.49
C LEU A 93 -1.66 6.18 18.74
N THR A 94 -1.94 6.89 19.84
CA THR A 94 -2.51 6.34 21.05
C THR A 94 -3.65 7.21 21.56
N ASP A 95 -4.69 6.60 22.12
CA ASP A 95 -5.80 7.33 22.79
C ASP A 95 -5.47 7.77 24.21
N GLY A 96 -4.32 7.34 24.76
CA GLY A 96 -3.96 7.57 26.16
C GLY A 96 -4.64 6.63 27.16
N GLU A 97 -5.42 5.67 26.69
CA GLU A 97 -6.10 4.65 27.51
C GLU A 97 -5.48 3.25 27.30
N GLY A 98 -4.40 3.17 26.53
CA GLY A 98 -3.66 1.96 26.24
C GLY A 98 -3.96 1.36 24.85
N ASN A 99 -4.78 1.99 24.04
CA ASN A 99 -4.99 1.57 22.66
C ASN A 99 -4.02 2.33 21.74
N THR A 100 -2.99 1.62 21.28
CA THR A 100 -1.99 2.17 20.35
C THR A 100 -2.05 1.43 19.03
N ILE A 101 -1.97 2.18 17.94
CA ILE A 101 -1.90 1.67 16.57
C ILE A 101 -0.69 2.25 15.86
N LEU A 102 -0.20 1.51 14.88
CA LEU A 102 0.88 1.93 13.98
C LEU A 102 0.41 1.87 12.53
N TRP A 103 0.55 2.97 11.81
CA TRP A 103 0.40 3.05 10.35
C TRP A 103 1.79 3.22 9.73
N ILE A 104 2.19 2.30 8.87
CA ILE A 104 3.51 2.27 8.26
C ILE A 104 3.36 2.32 6.74
N ALA A 105 3.69 3.46 6.15
CA ALA A 105 3.73 3.67 4.71
C ALA A 105 5.12 3.30 4.17
N LEU A 106 5.15 2.50 3.11
CA LEU A 106 6.37 2.05 2.46
C LEU A 106 6.43 2.54 1.02
N ASP A 107 7.53 3.16 0.62
CA ASP A 107 7.79 3.49 -0.80
C ASP A 107 8.20 2.22 -1.57
N LEU A 108 7.29 1.25 -1.52
CA LEU A 108 7.35 -0.03 -2.23
C LEU A 108 6.07 -0.22 -3.04
N GLN A 109 6.11 -1.12 -4.01
CA GLN A 109 4.90 -1.45 -4.76
C GLN A 109 3.80 -1.98 -3.83
N ARG A 110 4.16 -2.70 -2.77
CA ARG A 110 3.22 -3.28 -1.80
C ARG A 110 3.93 -3.74 -0.53
N ALA A 111 3.20 -3.75 0.57
CA ALA A 111 3.60 -4.45 1.78
C ALA A 111 3.21 -5.92 1.66
N ASN A 112 4.05 -6.74 1.02
CA ASN A 112 3.70 -8.14 0.76
C ASN A 112 3.55 -8.97 2.04
N PHE A 113 2.83 -10.09 1.93
CA PHE A 113 2.52 -10.96 3.06
C PHE A 113 3.77 -11.45 3.82
N ALA A 114 4.85 -11.80 3.13
CA ALA A 114 6.09 -12.26 3.75
C ALA A 114 6.78 -11.16 4.58
N LEU A 115 6.79 -9.92 4.08
CA LEU A 115 7.30 -8.76 4.81
C LEU A 115 6.47 -8.52 6.08
N VAL A 116 5.16 -8.50 5.94
CA VAL A 116 4.24 -8.28 7.08
C VAL A 116 4.41 -9.34 8.14
N GLN A 117 4.48 -10.62 7.75
CA GLN A 117 4.71 -11.75 8.67
C GLN A 117 6.10 -11.70 9.34
N ALA A 118 7.09 -11.12 8.71
CA ALA A 118 8.41 -10.97 9.31
C ALA A 118 8.45 -9.80 10.29
N VAL A 119 7.88 -8.64 9.95
CA VAL A 119 8.08 -7.39 10.70
C VAL A 119 7.07 -7.18 11.82
N ARG A 120 5.79 -7.56 11.65
CA ARG A 120 4.78 -7.45 12.74
C ARG A 120 5.21 -8.13 14.05
N PRO A 121 5.72 -9.39 14.03
CA PRO A 121 6.22 -10.02 15.24
C PRO A 121 7.40 -9.28 15.88
N MET A 122 8.30 -8.70 15.08
CA MET A 122 9.43 -7.92 15.58
C MET A 122 8.95 -6.67 16.34
N ILE A 123 7.96 -5.95 15.78
CA ILE A 123 7.36 -4.78 16.43
C ILE A 123 6.59 -5.20 17.70
N GLN A 124 5.78 -6.27 17.63
CA GLN A 124 5.07 -6.78 18.80
C GLN A 124 6.00 -7.21 19.92
N GLU A 125 7.10 -7.90 19.60
CA GLU A 125 8.10 -8.31 20.59
C GLU A 125 8.78 -7.11 21.26
N ALA A 126 9.11 -6.08 20.48
CA ALA A 126 9.79 -4.87 20.98
C ALA A 126 8.85 -3.94 21.78
N THR A 127 7.55 -3.91 21.49
CA THR A 127 6.63 -2.88 22.00
C THR A 127 5.43 -3.41 22.78
N GLY A 128 5.06 -4.67 22.57
CA GLY A 128 3.83 -5.25 23.10
C GLY A 128 2.56 -4.88 22.31
N ILE A 129 2.65 -4.10 21.23
CA ILE A 129 1.51 -3.74 20.38
C ILE A 129 1.03 -5.00 19.65
N PRO A 130 -0.27 -5.36 19.72
CA PRO A 130 -0.82 -6.50 19.00
C PRO A 130 -0.65 -6.34 17.46
N GLN A 131 -0.44 -7.46 16.75
CA GLN A 131 -0.18 -7.44 15.31
C GLN A 131 -1.34 -6.88 14.48
N ASP A 132 -2.58 -7.05 14.94
CA ASP A 132 -3.81 -6.52 14.34
C ASP A 132 -3.97 -5.01 14.51
N ARG A 133 -3.04 -4.36 15.21
CA ARG A 133 -2.94 -2.90 15.37
C ARG A 133 -1.77 -2.28 14.60
N ILE A 134 -1.08 -3.07 13.78
CA ILE A 134 0.07 -2.65 12.97
C ILE A 134 -0.30 -2.78 11.51
N MET A 135 -0.52 -1.65 10.83
CA MET A 135 -0.94 -1.59 9.43
C MET A 135 0.21 -1.15 8.54
N PHE A 136 0.39 -1.85 7.43
CA PHE A 136 1.37 -1.51 6.40
C PHE A 136 0.64 -1.14 5.11
N GLY A 137 1.03 -0.04 4.46
CA GLY A 137 0.57 0.32 3.13
C GLY A 137 1.74 0.52 2.17
N GLY A 138 1.58 0.13 0.92
CA GLY A 138 2.54 0.46 -0.15
C GLY A 138 2.12 1.73 -0.90
N SER A 139 3.07 2.58 -1.30
CA SER A 139 2.80 3.71 -2.20
C SER A 139 2.42 3.23 -3.62
N HIS A 140 2.66 1.96 -3.90
CA HIS A 140 2.51 1.31 -5.19
C HIS A 140 3.47 1.82 -6.27
N THR A 141 4.63 2.35 -5.88
CA THR A 141 5.65 2.71 -6.87
C THR A 141 6.09 1.49 -7.68
N HIS A 142 6.10 1.63 -9.01
CA HIS A 142 6.65 0.64 -9.92
C HIS A 142 8.16 0.83 -10.15
N SER A 143 8.81 1.66 -9.36
CA SER A 143 10.26 1.91 -9.38
C SER A 143 10.93 1.68 -8.03
N GLY A 144 10.30 0.91 -7.15
CA GLY A 144 10.89 0.38 -5.92
C GLY A 144 11.44 -1.04 -6.09
N PRO A 145 12.16 -1.59 -5.09
CA PRO A 145 12.61 -2.98 -5.06
C PRO A 145 11.46 -3.99 -5.18
N ASP A 146 11.65 -5.05 -5.95
CA ASP A 146 10.67 -6.12 -6.07
C ASP A 146 10.79 -7.13 -4.91
N VAL A 147 10.22 -6.77 -3.79
CA VAL A 147 10.23 -7.59 -2.56
C VAL A 147 9.48 -8.93 -2.69
N LEU A 148 8.82 -9.21 -3.83
CA LEU A 148 8.22 -10.52 -4.12
C LEU A 148 9.21 -11.53 -4.67
N THR A 149 10.27 -11.07 -5.37
CA THR A 149 11.22 -11.93 -6.06
C THR A 149 12.31 -12.44 -5.09
N THR A 150 11.89 -13.16 -4.04
CA THR A 150 12.79 -13.69 -3.00
C THR A 150 13.76 -14.77 -3.49
N SER A 151 13.63 -15.25 -4.72
CA SER A 151 14.62 -16.13 -5.35
C SER A 151 15.88 -15.38 -5.81
N HIS A 152 15.84 -14.03 -5.90
CA HIS A 152 16.99 -13.22 -6.30
C HIS A 152 17.81 -12.79 -5.07
N SER A 153 19.11 -13.13 -5.04
CA SER A 153 19.99 -12.89 -3.89
C SER A 153 20.09 -11.43 -3.46
N ALA A 154 20.03 -10.48 -4.40
CA ALA A 154 20.03 -9.06 -4.06
C ALA A 154 18.75 -8.61 -3.33
N ILE A 155 17.60 -9.26 -3.58
CA ILE A 155 16.37 -9.02 -2.83
C ILE A 155 16.47 -9.62 -1.43
N VAL A 156 17.01 -10.83 -1.28
CA VAL A 156 17.23 -11.43 0.05
C VAL A 156 18.09 -10.50 0.90
N ALA A 157 19.24 -10.05 0.37
CA ALA A 157 20.12 -9.11 1.06
C ALA A 157 19.46 -7.76 1.37
N TYR A 158 18.56 -7.29 0.48
CA TYR A 158 17.80 -6.07 0.71
C TYR A 158 16.74 -6.27 1.82
N LEU A 159 16.08 -7.40 1.89
CA LEU A 159 15.11 -7.70 2.96
C LEU A 159 15.79 -7.75 4.34
N ASP A 160 16.99 -8.34 4.43
CA ASP A 160 17.80 -8.33 5.66
C ASP A 160 18.16 -6.91 6.12
N TYR A 161 18.35 -5.98 5.20
CA TYR A 161 18.56 -4.56 5.45
C TYR A 161 17.26 -3.83 5.79
N LEU A 162 16.16 -4.15 5.09
CA LEU A 162 14.88 -3.44 5.16
C LEU A 162 14.14 -3.68 6.49
N TYR A 163 14.05 -4.93 6.95
CA TYR A 163 13.23 -5.26 8.13
C TYR A 163 13.66 -4.53 9.41
N PRO A 164 14.96 -4.44 9.76
CA PRO A 164 15.40 -3.64 10.88
C PRO A 164 15.08 -2.14 10.75
N LEU A 165 15.10 -1.58 9.53
CA LEU A 165 14.78 -0.17 9.29
C LEU A 165 13.28 0.13 9.45
N ILE A 166 12.41 -0.82 9.07
CA ILE A 166 10.97 -0.68 9.34
C ILE A 166 10.69 -0.75 10.84
N LEU A 167 11.36 -1.67 11.57
CA LEU A 167 11.26 -1.71 13.02
C LEU A 167 11.76 -0.39 13.63
N GLN A 168 12.88 0.14 13.17
CA GLN A 168 13.41 1.43 13.60
C GLN A 168 12.38 2.55 13.40
N ALA A 169 11.76 2.65 12.22
CA ALA A 169 10.74 3.65 11.94
C ALA A 169 9.55 3.54 12.92
N ALA A 170 9.09 2.32 13.20
CA ALA A 170 8.03 2.09 14.17
C ALA A 170 8.41 2.56 15.59
N LEU A 171 9.61 2.21 16.04
CA LEU A 171 10.10 2.56 17.38
C LEU A 171 10.35 4.08 17.51
N GLU A 172 10.92 4.72 16.49
CA GLU A 172 11.13 6.19 16.48
C GLU A 172 9.79 6.93 16.53
N ALA A 173 8.79 6.50 15.74
CA ALA A 173 7.46 7.10 15.77
C ALA A 173 6.80 6.97 17.15
N LEU A 174 6.93 5.80 17.81
CA LEU A 174 6.41 5.60 19.16
C LEU A 174 7.13 6.47 20.19
N ALA A 175 8.44 6.61 20.08
CA ALA A 175 9.25 7.46 20.97
C ALA A 175 8.98 8.97 20.76
N ASP A 176 8.55 9.37 19.56
CA ASP A 176 8.20 10.76 19.19
C ASP A 176 6.79 11.18 19.61
N MET A 177 5.94 10.26 20.13
CA MET A 177 4.55 10.58 20.45
C MET A 177 4.42 11.75 21.41
N LYS A 178 3.55 12.71 21.05
CA LYS A 178 3.19 13.90 21.84
C LYS A 178 1.68 14.13 21.75
N PRO A 179 1.08 14.78 22.77
CA PRO A 179 -0.32 15.19 22.73
C PRO A 179 -0.64 15.93 21.43
N ALA A 180 -1.73 15.54 20.78
CA ALA A 180 -2.10 16.03 19.46
C ALA A 180 -3.58 16.36 19.35
N GLU A 181 -3.89 17.30 18.45
CA GLU A 181 -5.24 17.54 17.95
C GLU A 181 -5.35 16.96 16.53
N MET A 182 -6.52 16.49 16.17
CA MET A 182 -6.81 15.86 14.89
C MET A 182 -7.73 16.73 14.04
N TYR A 183 -7.39 16.88 12.77
CA TYR A 183 -8.16 17.64 11.78
C TYR A 183 -8.34 16.82 10.51
N TYR A 184 -9.48 16.97 9.85
CA TYR A 184 -9.76 16.32 8.58
C TYR A 184 -10.21 17.34 7.55
N GLY A 185 -9.77 17.15 6.31
CA GLY A 185 -10.17 17.91 5.14
C GLY A 185 -10.03 17.08 3.89
N ASN A 186 -10.55 17.59 2.80
CA ASN A 186 -10.39 17.01 1.48
C ASN A 186 -10.19 18.10 0.44
N ALA A 187 -9.71 17.69 -0.73
CA ALA A 187 -9.61 18.52 -1.92
C ALA A 187 -9.95 17.69 -3.15
N GLU A 188 -10.66 18.30 -4.10
CA GLU A 188 -10.95 17.66 -5.39
C GLU A 188 -9.81 17.94 -6.36
N THR A 189 -9.10 16.89 -6.81
CA THR A 189 -7.97 17.03 -7.73
C THR A 189 -8.45 16.95 -9.18
N GLU A 190 -8.37 18.06 -9.91
CA GLU A 190 -8.84 18.09 -11.29
C GLU A 190 -7.81 17.51 -12.26
N ASN A 191 -8.20 16.51 -13.05
CA ASN A 191 -7.40 15.93 -14.14
C ASN A 191 -6.01 15.40 -13.73
N LEU A 192 -5.80 14.98 -12.48
CA LEU A 192 -4.53 14.40 -12.00
C LEU A 192 -4.54 12.88 -11.93
N ASN A 193 -5.72 12.27 -11.98
CA ASN A 193 -5.91 10.83 -12.11
C ASN A 193 -7.03 10.52 -13.11
N PHE A 194 -7.11 9.28 -13.58
CA PHE A 194 -8.14 8.84 -14.52
C PHE A 194 -8.36 7.33 -14.45
N VAL A 195 -9.58 6.90 -14.73
CA VAL A 195 -9.90 5.49 -14.99
C VAL A 195 -9.32 5.11 -16.36
N LYS A 196 -8.41 4.11 -16.39
CA LYS A 196 -7.71 3.68 -17.61
C LYS A 196 -8.53 2.76 -18.54
N HIS A 197 -9.83 2.65 -18.29
CA HIS A 197 -10.77 1.85 -19.08
C HIS A 197 -11.73 2.75 -19.83
N TYR A 198 -11.92 2.43 -21.10
CA TYR A 198 -12.72 3.22 -22.03
C TYR A 198 -13.77 2.37 -22.70
N GLN A 199 -14.88 3.02 -23.06
CA GLN A 199 -15.89 2.49 -23.94
C GLN A 199 -16.00 3.35 -25.20
N ASN A 200 -16.13 2.68 -26.34
CA ASN A 200 -16.32 3.32 -27.64
C ASN A 200 -17.66 2.91 -28.21
N THR A 201 -18.46 3.89 -28.66
CA THR A 201 -19.72 3.63 -29.41
C THR A 201 -19.40 3.51 -30.88
N ASN A 202 -19.53 2.30 -31.42
CA ASN A 202 -19.27 1.99 -32.82
C ASN A 202 -20.37 2.59 -33.73
N ALA A 203 -20.08 2.69 -35.04
CA ALA A 203 -21.02 3.26 -36.03
C ALA A 203 -22.36 2.51 -36.14
N ASP A 204 -22.38 1.22 -35.76
CA ASP A 204 -23.60 0.37 -35.70
C ASP A 204 -24.36 0.48 -34.38
N GLY A 205 -23.90 1.33 -33.46
CA GLY A 205 -24.50 1.53 -32.13
C GLY A 205 -24.04 0.51 -31.08
N THR A 206 -23.21 -0.45 -31.42
CA THR A 206 -22.62 -1.38 -30.43
C THR A 206 -21.56 -0.68 -29.59
N VAL A 207 -21.29 -1.17 -28.37
CA VAL A 207 -20.24 -0.67 -27.48
C VAL A 207 -19.09 -1.66 -27.44
N SER A 208 -17.88 -1.17 -27.63
CA SER A 208 -16.65 -1.91 -27.41
C SER A 208 -15.84 -1.28 -26.28
N TYR A 209 -15.04 -2.11 -25.59
CA TYR A 209 -14.25 -1.69 -24.45
C TYR A 209 -12.77 -1.90 -24.71
N PHE A 210 -11.92 -1.03 -24.17
CA PHE A 210 -10.48 -1.17 -24.22
C PHE A 210 -9.82 -0.48 -23.01
N GLY A 211 -8.55 -0.85 -22.73
CA GLY A 211 -7.74 -0.19 -21.71
C GLY A 211 -6.65 0.65 -22.37
N ASP A 212 -6.39 1.83 -21.81
CA ASP A 212 -5.29 2.68 -22.22
C ASP A 212 -4.63 3.35 -21.01
N ASN A 213 -3.30 3.41 -21.02
CA ASN A 213 -2.52 3.96 -19.90
C ASN A 213 -2.11 5.43 -20.10
N PHE A 214 -2.52 6.06 -21.21
CA PHE A 214 -2.05 7.38 -21.61
C PHE A 214 -3.05 8.52 -21.40
N GLY A 215 -4.25 8.19 -20.89
CA GLY A 215 -5.16 9.18 -20.39
C GLY A 215 -6.10 9.79 -21.42
N THR A 216 -6.30 11.09 -21.33
CA THR A 216 -7.42 11.81 -21.97
C THR A 216 -7.32 11.98 -23.50
N GLU A 217 -6.18 11.67 -24.10
CA GLU A 217 -5.98 11.82 -25.56
C GLU A 217 -6.79 10.82 -26.40
N VAL A 218 -7.28 9.76 -25.78
CA VAL A 218 -8.18 8.80 -26.44
C VAL A 218 -9.65 9.22 -26.40
N LEU A 219 -10.00 10.27 -25.64
CA LEU A 219 -11.37 10.75 -25.51
C LEU A 219 -11.78 11.55 -26.75
N ASP A 220 -12.94 11.23 -27.31
CA ASP A 220 -13.57 11.93 -28.42
C ASP A 220 -15.11 11.88 -28.33
N ALA A 221 -15.82 12.22 -29.40
CA ALA A 221 -17.27 12.19 -29.42
C ALA A 221 -17.89 10.80 -29.24
N THR A 222 -17.14 9.72 -29.50
CA THR A 222 -17.58 8.33 -29.44
C THR A 222 -16.95 7.54 -28.30
N THR A 223 -15.84 8.03 -27.76
CA THR A 223 -15.02 7.37 -26.73
C THR A 223 -15.09 8.14 -25.42
N LYS A 224 -15.41 7.46 -24.33
CA LYS A 224 -15.43 8.00 -22.96
C LYS A 224 -14.86 6.99 -21.96
N HIS A 225 -14.54 7.43 -20.76
CA HIS A 225 -14.21 6.51 -19.65
C HIS A 225 -15.40 5.58 -19.36
N THR A 226 -15.13 4.35 -18.91
CA THR A 226 -16.17 3.40 -18.47
C THR A 226 -16.91 3.90 -17.23
N THR A 227 -16.17 4.52 -16.31
CA THR A 227 -16.67 5.17 -15.09
C THR A 227 -15.92 6.46 -14.85
N GLU A 228 -16.53 7.39 -14.16
CA GLU A 228 -15.82 8.57 -13.65
C GLU A 228 -14.83 8.13 -12.55
N VAL A 229 -13.71 8.83 -12.48
CA VAL A 229 -12.73 8.61 -11.42
C VAL A 229 -13.12 9.39 -10.16
N ASP A 230 -12.91 8.82 -9.00
CA ASP A 230 -12.92 9.61 -7.78
C ASP A 230 -11.59 10.38 -7.65
N SER A 231 -11.69 11.70 -7.70
CA SER A 231 -10.57 12.62 -7.62
C SER A 231 -10.30 13.15 -6.22
N THR A 232 -11.08 12.73 -5.23
CA THR A 232 -10.99 13.21 -3.85
C THR A 232 -9.65 12.85 -3.22
N MET A 233 -8.94 13.85 -2.73
CA MET A 233 -7.78 13.72 -1.86
C MET A 233 -8.22 13.91 -0.41
N HIS A 234 -8.12 12.88 0.40
CA HIS A 234 -8.40 12.95 1.83
C HIS A 234 -7.14 13.35 2.59
N LEU A 235 -7.28 14.24 3.56
CA LEU A 235 -6.21 14.80 4.37
C LEU A 235 -6.55 14.62 5.85
N LEU A 236 -5.67 13.99 6.60
CA LEU A 236 -5.75 13.91 8.05
C LEU A 236 -4.52 14.61 8.63
N LYS A 237 -4.74 15.62 9.44
CA LYS A 237 -3.65 16.41 10.04
C LYS A 237 -3.66 16.28 11.55
N PHE A 238 -2.47 16.09 12.12
CA PHE A 238 -2.25 16.13 13.56
C PHE A 238 -1.37 17.30 13.89
N THR A 239 -1.84 18.19 14.78
CA THR A 239 -1.04 19.30 15.31
C THR A 239 -0.48 18.93 16.67
N ARG A 240 0.79 19.25 16.92
CA ARG A 240 1.52 18.92 18.15
C ARG A 240 2.24 20.15 18.63
N GLU A 241 2.12 20.49 19.92
CA GLU A 241 2.73 21.71 20.45
C GLU A 241 4.26 21.67 20.33
N GLY A 242 4.82 22.67 19.68
CA GLY A 242 6.26 22.85 19.49
C GLY A 242 6.89 21.94 18.43
N GLU A 243 6.08 21.16 17.72
CA GLU A 243 6.53 20.25 16.65
C GLU A 243 5.90 20.62 15.30
N LYS A 244 6.43 20.05 14.23
CA LYS A 244 5.76 20.10 12.94
C LYS A 244 4.43 19.33 12.96
N ASP A 245 3.46 19.84 12.22
CA ASP A 245 2.25 19.09 11.94
C ASP A 245 2.56 17.80 11.16
N ILE A 246 1.83 16.71 11.43
CA ILE A 246 1.87 15.50 10.63
C ILE A 246 0.68 15.52 9.70
N VAL A 247 0.92 15.37 8.40
CA VAL A 247 -0.11 15.31 7.37
C VAL A 247 -0.12 13.91 6.73
N VAL A 248 -1.19 13.19 6.97
CA VAL A 248 -1.47 11.91 6.30
C VAL A 248 -2.35 12.19 5.10
N VAL A 249 -1.90 11.79 3.93
CA VAL A 249 -2.62 11.92 2.66
C VAL A 249 -3.09 10.56 2.19
N ASN A 250 -4.36 10.47 1.81
CA ASN A 250 -4.91 9.34 1.09
C ASN A 250 -5.47 9.81 -0.25
N TRP A 251 -4.90 9.32 -1.33
CA TRP A 251 -5.30 9.62 -2.69
C TRP A 251 -5.05 8.39 -3.58
N ARG A 252 -5.76 8.30 -4.70
CA ARG A 252 -5.77 7.06 -5.50
C ARG A 252 -5.22 7.27 -6.90
N ALA A 253 -4.06 6.65 -7.19
CA ALA A 253 -3.53 6.41 -8.53
C ALA A 253 -2.35 5.43 -8.50
N HIS A 254 -2.18 4.65 -9.57
CA HIS A 254 -0.95 3.89 -9.80
C HIS A 254 0.27 4.82 -9.88
N ALA A 255 1.30 4.53 -9.11
CA ALA A 255 2.57 5.25 -9.15
C ALA A 255 3.47 4.63 -10.24
N THR A 256 3.16 4.96 -11.51
CA THR A 256 3.77 4.38 -12.72
C THR A 256 4.38 5.42 -13.65
N MET A 257 4.56 6.66 -13.18
CA MET A 257 5.03 7.77 -14.02
C MET A 257 6.55 7.70 -14.29
N THR A 258 7.34 7.13 -13.39
CA THR A 258 8.79 6.91 -13.55
C THR A 258 9.13 5.71 -14.44
N GLY A 259 8.34 5.46 -15.48
CA GLY A 259 8.58 4.48 -16.52
C GLY A 259 9.47 5.01 -17.67
N GLY A 260 9.40 4.38 -18.84
CA GLY A 260 10.07 4.87 -20.05
C GLY A 260 11.59 5.00 -19.89
N LEU A 261 12.13 6.21 -20.05
CA LEU A 261 13.58 6.49 -19.96
C LEU A 261 14.14 6.27 -18.54
N THR A 262 13.31 6.42 -17.51
CA THR A 262 13.71 6.28 -16.10
C THR A 262 13.43 4.88 -15.54
N LYS A 263 12.97 3.94 -16.35
CA LYS A 263 12.50 2.60 -15.94
C LYS A 263 13.51 1.73 -15.16
N TYR A 264 14.79 2.12 -15.13
CA TYR A 264 15.85 1.43 -14.38
C TYR A 264 16.28 2.20 -13.13
N ASN A 265 15.59 3.25 -12.75
CA ASN A 265 15.95 4.06 -11.59
C ASN A 265 15.00 3.75 -10.41
N LEU A 266 15.57 3.81 -9.21
CA LEU A 266 14.80 3.79 -7.96
C LEU A 266 14.11 5.14 -7.79
N SER A 267 12.83 5.12 -7.46
CA SER A 267 12.02 6.31 -7.18
C SER A 267 10.74 5.94 -6.43
N ALA A 268 10.29 6.82 -5.54
CA ALA A 268 8.95 6.79 -4.97
C ALA A 268 7.88 7.34 -5.94
N ASP A 269 8.26 7.62 -7.19
CA ASP A 269 7.38 8.15 -8.23
C ASP A 269 6.79 9.54 -7.83
N TYR A 270 5.59 9.90 -8.31
CA TYR A 270 4.93 11.16 -7.95
C TYR A 270 4.78 11.32 -6.43
N VAL A 271 4.72 10.24 -5.67
CA VAL A 271 4.60 10.28 -4.20
C VAL A 271 5.82 10.91 -3.56
N GLY A 272 7.04 10.61 -4.05
CA GLY A 272 8.28 11.23 -3.58
C GLY A 272 8.35 12.72 -3.91
N ALA A 273 7.92 13.10 -5.12
CA ALA A 273 7.81 14.51 -5.54
C ALA A 273 6.76 15.27 -4.72
N PHE A 274 5.61 14.66 -4.47
CA PHE A 274 4.53 15.23 -3.65
C PHE A 274 4.99 15.44 -2.21
N ARG A 275 5.63 14.44 -1.60
CA ARG A 275 6.24 14.56 -0.27
C ARG A 275 7.15 15.77 -0.18
N THR A 276 8.11 15.87 -1.09
CA THR A 276 9.11 16.96 -1.11
C THR A 276 8.46 18.32 -1.24
N ALA A 277 7.45 18.45 -2.12
CA ALA A 277 6.74 19.70 -2.34
C ALA A 277 5.90 20.10 -1.12
N LEU A 278 5.11 19.17 -0.55
CA LEU A 278 4.22 19.47 0.58
C LEU A 278 5.00 19.73 1.87
N GLU A 279 6.01 18.92 2.20
CA GLU A 279 6.89 19.15 3.36
C GLU A 279 7.55 20.53 3.30
N THR A 280 7.91 20.99 2.10
CA THR A 280 8.50 22.31 1.90
C THR A 280 7.47 23.45 2.07
N GLN A 281 6.27 23.30 1.47
CA GLN A 281 5.27 24.36 1.44
C GLN A 281 4.52 24.50 2.76
N ALA A 282 4.14 23.38 3.38
CA ALA A 282 3.39 23.35 4.63
C ALA A 282 4.28 23.28 5.87
N ASN A 283 5.60 23.08 5.73
CA ASN A 283 6.53 22.81 6.84
C ASN A 283 6.01 21.69 7.76
N CYS A 284 5.57 20.60 7.17
CA CYS A 284 4.97 19.45 7.87
C CYS A 284 5.83 18.18 7.74
N GLU A 285 5.46 17.15 8.47
CA GLU A 285 5.83 15.76 8.23
C GLU A 285 4.76 15.09 7.36
N PHE A 286 5.16 14.24 6.40
CA PHE A 286 4.28 13.70 5.37
C PHE A 286 4.21 12.17 5.45
N ALA A 287 3.00 11.62 5.41
CA ALA A 287 2.75 10.20 5.18
C ALA A 287 1.71 10.02 4.05
N PHE A 288 1.90 9.03 3.18
CA PHE A 288 1.01 8.77 2.06
C PHE A 288 0.54 7.32 2.08
N PHE A 289 -0.79 7.15 1.97
CA PHE A 289 -1.42 5.84 1.75
C PHE A 289 -2.21 5.88 0.45
N ASN A 290 -1.85 5.00 -0.48
CA ASN A 290 -2.58 4.89 -1.74
C ASN A 290 -3.99 4.35 -1.49
N GLY A 291 -4.96 4.92 -2.18
CA GLY A 291 -6.35 4.48 -2.15
C GLY A 291 -6.64 3.31 -3.10
N ALA A 292 -7.90 3.15 -3.49
CA ALA A 292 -8.33 2.14 -4.45
C ALA A 292 -7.92 2.55 -5.87
N ALA A 293 -6.78 2.10 -6.31
CA ALA A 293 -6.21 2.49 -7.59
C ALA A 293 -6.09 1.34 -8.60
N GLY A 294 -6.80 0.22 -8.41
CA GLY A 294 -6.68 -0.93 -9.30
C GLY A 294 -6.93 -0.61 -10.77
N ASN A 295 -7.86 0.28 -11.05
CA ASN A 295 -8.21 0.76 -12.40
C ASN A 295 -7.79 2.21 -12.66
N VAL A 296 -7.10 2.88 -11.73
CA VAL A 296 -6.80 4.30 -11.79
C VAL A 296 -5.30 4.56 -11.98
N ASN A 297 -4.97 5.34 -13.00
CA ASN A 297 -3.62 5.84 -13.23
C ASN A 297 -3.51 7.33 -12.87
N ALA A 298 -2.30 7.76 -12.48
CA ALA A 298 -1.95 9.17 -12.46
C ALA A 298 -1.93 9.73 -13.88
N LYS A 299 -2.27 11.01 -14.06
CA LYS A 299 -2.24 11.67 -15.37
C LYS A 299 -0.85 11.53 -15.98
N SER A 300 -0.80 10.99 -17.17
CA SER A 300 0.43 10.78 -17.91
C SER A 300 0.33 11.49 -19.27
N ARG A 301 1.43 12.12 -19.71
CA ARG A 301 1.52 12.69 -21.06
C ARG A 301 1.97 11.62 -22.06
N ILE A 302 1.72 11.90 -23.33
CA ILE A 302 1.73 10.91 -24.41
C ILE A 302 3.11 10.35 -24.72
N THR A 303 4.22 11.12 -24.55
CA THR A 303 5.55 10.69 -24.96
C THR A 303 6.41 10.17 -23.82
N THR A 304 7.32 9.23 -24.12
CA THR A 304 8.28 8.68 -23.16
C THR A 304 9.23 9.73 -22.59
N GLU A 305 9.57 10.75 -23.39
CA GLU A 305 10.42 11.87 -22.98
C GLU A 305 9.69 12.77 -21.99
N GLN A 306 8.43 13.07 -22.24
CA GLN A 306 7.59 13.86 -21.33
C GLN A 306 7.36 13.14 -20.00
N ARG A 307 7.13 11.83 -20.01
CA ARG A 307 6.95 11.02 -18.80
C ARG A 307 8.14 11.08 -17.84
N ALA A 308 9.34 11.26 -18.34
CA ALA A 308 10.55 11.27 -17.50
C ALA A 308 10.61 12.42 -16.48
N ALA A 309 9.87 13.51 -16.70
CA ALA A 309 9.81 14.68 -15.81
C ALA A 309 8.41 14.90 -15.20
N ASP A 310 7.38 14.33 -15.78
CA ASP A 310 5.98 14.58 -15.40
C ASP A 310 5.64 14.17 -13.97
N TYR A 311 6.34 13.19 -13.38
CA TYR A 311 6.12 12.80 -11.99
C TYR A 311 6.45 13.93 -11.00
N LEU A 312 7.40 14.81 -11.33
CA LEU A 312 7.73 15.99 -10.52
C LEU A 312 6.61 17.02 -10.57
N GLU A 313 6.08 17.31 -11.77
CA GLU A 313 4.94 18.20 -11.96
C GLU A 313 3.68 17.66 -11.28
N GLN A 314 3.42 16.36 -11.43
CA GLN A 314 2.30 15.67 -10.77
C GLN A 314 2.36 15.85 -9.25
N GLY A 315 3.52 15.57 -8.65
CA GLY A 315 3.70 15.73 -7.21
C GLY A 315 3.55 17.18 -6.75
N TYR A 316 4.05 18.14 -7.53
CA TYR A 316 3.87 19.56 -7.25
C TYR A 316 2.39 19.97 -7.31
N LEU A 317 1.65 19.58 -8.35
CA LEU A 317 0.23 19.91 -8.50
C LEU A 317 -0.61 19.28 -7.37
N LEU A 318 -0.33 18.03 -7.00
CA LEU A 318 -0.97 17.39 -5.85
C LEU A 318 -0.71 18.18 -4.56
N SER A 319 0.48 18.75 -4.39
CA SER A 319 0.78 19.57 -3.21
C SER A 319 -0.03 20.86 -3.16
N GLN A 320 -0.39 21.47 -4.31
CA GLN A 320 -1.26 22.65 -4.35
C GLN A 320 -2.66 22.30 -3.85
N TYR A 321 -3.26 21.20 -4.34
CA TYR A 321 -4.57 20.72 -3.85
C TYR A 321 -4.52 20.34 -2.37
N ALA A 322 -3.43 19.72 -1.91
CA ALA A 322 -3.25 19.45 -0.49
C ALA A 322 -3.22 20.73 0.35
N MET A 323 -2.54 21.80 -0.11
CA MET A 323 -2.55 23.11 0.54
C MET A 323 -3.95 23.72 0.62
N GLU A 324 -4.76 23.58 -0.44
CA GLU A 324 -6.16 24.03 -0.45
C GLU A 324 -7.00 23.25 0.59
N GLY A 325 -6.86 21.92 0.62
CA GLY A 325 -7.53 21.09 1.61
C GLY A 325 -7.11 21.41 3.05
N LEU A 326 -5.80 21.61 3.28
CA LEU A 326 -5.27 22.00 4.59
C LEU A 326 -5.79 23.33 5.10
N ALA A 327 -6.10 24.28 4.21
CA ALA A 327 -6.67 25.58 4.56
C ALA A 327 -8.13 25.49 5.06
N ASN A 328 -8.85 24.42 4.73
CA ASN A 328 -10.27 24.24 4.98
C ASN A 328 -10.60 23.06 5.90
N MET A 329 -9.67 22.65 6.77
CA MET A 329 -9.86 21.50 7.64
C MET A 329 -10.83 21.75 8.79
N THR A 330 -11.57 20.70 9.14
CA THR A 330 -12.41 20.64 10.33
C THR A 330 -11.68 19.90 11.46
N LYS A 331 -11.68 20.48 12.66
CA LYS A 331 -11.20 19.78 13.87
C LYS A 331 -12.12 18.62 14.19
N LEU A 332 -11.54 17.45 14.41
CA LEU A 332 -12.26 16.27 14.83
C LEU A 332 -12.10 16.01 16.33
N GLU A 333 -13.16 15.49 16.93
CA GLU A 333 -13.08 14.98 18.30
C GLU A 333 -12.27 13.67 18.27
N THR A 334 -11.29 13.59 19.16
CA THR A 334 -10.54 12.37 19.42
C THR A 334 -11.21 11.56 20.55
N GLY A 335 -11.01 10.27 20.56
CA GLY A 335 -11.58 9.38 21.57
C GLY A 335 -10.89 8.03 21.52
N THR A 336 -11.51 7.02 22.08
CA THR A 336 -10.98 5.66 22.11
C THR A 336 -10.66 5.16 20.70
N ILE A 337 -9.46 4.60 20.52
CA ILE A 337 -9.05 3.93 19.28
C ILE A 337 -9.58 2.50 19.31
N ARG A 338 -10.45 2.16 18.37
CA ARG A 338 -11.06 0.83 18.22
C ARG A 338 -10.62 0.21 16.91
N THR A 339 -10.29 -1.07 16.93
CA THR A 339 -9.88 -1.84 15.75
C THR A 339 -10.65 -3.15 15.70
N GLN A 340 -11.06 -3.52 14.49
CA GLN A 340 -11.55 -4.87 14.20
C GLN A 340 -10.86 -5.41 12.95
N GLN A 341 -10.57 -6.70 12.95
CA GLN A 341 -9.95 -7.41 11.84
C GLN A 341 -10.76 -8.67 11.52
N GLU A 342 -10.89 -8.94 10.23
CA GLU A 342 -11.43 -10.22 9.74
C GLU A 342 -10.47 -10.76 8.65
N THR A 343 -10.12 -12.04 8.75
CA THR A 343 -9.42 -12.74 7.68
C THR A 343 -10.42 -13.60 6.93
N MET A 344 -10.78 -13.16 5.74
CA MET A 344 -11.67 -13.88 4.82
C MET A 344 -10.89 -14.99 4.12
N ASN A 345 -11.48 -16.16 3.96
CA ASN A 345 -10.92 -17.24 3.13
C ASN A 345 -11.61 -17.24 1.76
N MET A 346 -11.09 -16.42 0.84
CA MET A 346 -11.72 -16.19 -0.46
C MET A 346 -11.36 -17.29 -1.47
N THR A 347 -12.36 -17.79 -2.21
CA THR A 347 -12.18 -18.86 -3.19
C THR A 347 -11.37 -18.39 -4.40
N VAL A 348 -10.33 -19.15 -4.75
CA VAL A 348 -9.49 -18.88 -5.92
C VAL A 348 -10.16 -19.40 -7.19
N SER A 349 -10.19 -18.55 -8.23
CA SER A 349 -10.67 -18.89 -9.58
C SER A 349 -9.68 -19.81 -10.30
N ARG A 350 -9.59 -21.06 -9.85
CA ARG A 350 -8.65 -22.05 -10.39
C ARG A 350 -9.18 -22.60 -11.72
N PRO A 351 -8.37 -22.62 -12.79
CA PRO A 351 -8.77 -23.26 -14.05
C PRO A 351 -8.80 -24.79 -13.89
N ASP A 352 -9.55 -25.44 -14.76
CA ASP A 352 -9.44 -26.90 -14.92
C ASP A 352 -8.08 -27.30 -15.54
N TYR A 353 -7.79 -28.62 -15.53
CA TYR A 353 -6.51 -29.13 -16.02
C TYR A 353 -6.25 -28.84 -17.51
N ASN A 354 -7.29 -28.92 -18.37
CA ASN A 354 -7.11 -28.65 -19.80
C ASN A 354 -6.83 -27.20 -20.07
N THR A 355 -7.55 -26.28 -19.42
CA THR A 355 -7.29 -24.83 -19.46
C THR A 355 -5.88 -24.51 -18.96
N TYR A 356 -5.44 -25.15 -17.87
CA TYR A 356 -4.05 -24.99 -17.36
C TYR A 356 -3.00 -25.44 -18.39
N VAL A 357 -3.19 -26.62 -19.05
CA VAL A 357 -2.23 -27.11 -20.05
C VAL A 357 -2.14 -26.17 -21.25
N ASN A 358 -3.28 -25.67 -21.76
CA ASN A 358 -3.34 -24.70 -22.84
C ASN A 358 -2.66 -23.39 -22.43
N ALA A 359 -2.97 -22.88 -21.25
CA ALA A 359 -2.34 -21.66 -20.71
C ALA A 359 -0.82 -21.81 -20.56
N LYS A 360 -0.35 -22.94 -20.05
CA LYS A 360 1.08 -23.24 -19.94
C LYS A 360 1.77 -23.23 -21.31
N THR A 361 1.12 -23.72 -22.34
CA THR A 361 1.66 -23.72 -23.73
C THR A 361 1.78 -22.30 -24.25
N VAL A 362 0.73 -21.47 -24.12
CA VAL A 362 0.73 -20.05 -24.51
C VAL A 362 1.80 -19.25 -23.75
N TRP A 363 1.87 -19.43 -22.44
CA TRP A 363 2.86 -18.75 -21.58
C TRP A 363 4.31 -19.17 -21.93
N SER A 364 4.53 -20.47 -22.19
CA SER A 364 5.85 -20.97 -22.59
C SER A 364 6.30 -20.39 -23.93
N TYR A 365 5.41 -20.29 -24.92
CA TYR A 365 5.67 -19.64 -26.18
C TYR A 365 6.07 -18.17 -26.00
N PHE A 366 5.24 -17.40 -25.29
CA PHE A 366 5.54 -16.00 -24.99
C PHE A 366 6.87 -15.82 -24.26
N SER A 367 7.14 -16.68 -23.27
CA SER A 367 8.36 -16.62 -22.46
C SER A 367 9.62 -16.83 -23.27
N GLN A 368 9.55 -17.58 -24.38
CA GLN A 368 10.69 -17.87 -25.27
C GLN A 368 10.85 -16.83 -26.37
N THR A 369 9.74 -16.26 -26.85
CA THR A 369 9.74 -15.42 -28.07
C THR A 369 9.53 -13.93 -27.80
N GLY A 370 8.86 -13.57 -26.69
CA GLY A 370 8.36 -12.22 -26.46
C GLY A 370 7.21 -11.79 -27.39
N ASP A 371 6.71 -12.69 -28.24
CA ASP A 371 5.68 -12.39 -29.25
C ASP A 371 4.29 -12.40 -28.61
N THR A 372 3.78 -11.20 -28.29
CA THR A 372 2.45 -11.00 -27.72
C THR A 372 1.31 -11.35 -28.69
N ALA A 373 1.48 -11.02 -29.98
CA ALA A 373 0.47 -11.28 -31.01
C ALA A 373 0.29 -12.78 -31.28
N GLY A 374 1.41 -13.51 -31.41
CA GLY A 374 1.40 -14.96 -31.55
C GLY A 374 0.85 -15.65 -30.33
N ALA A 375 1.20 -15.21 -29.12
CA ALA A 375 0.63 -15.76 -27.89
C ALA A 375 -0.89 -15.55 -27.80
N LYS A 376 -1.39 -14.38 -28.15
CA LYS A 376 -2.83 -14.09 -28.23
C LYS A 376 -3.52 -15.00 -29.24
N SER A 377 -3.02 -15.08 -30.48
CA SER A 377 -3.60 -15.94 -31.52
C SER A 377 -3.62 -17.42 -31.14
N MET A 378 -2.59 -17.90 -30.44
CA MET A 378 -2.53 -19.28 -29.91
C MET A 378 -3.55 -19.52 -28.79
N GLY A 379 -3.79 -18.51 -27.97
CA GLY A 379 -4.68 -18.61 -26.80
C GLY A 379 -6.17 -18.52 -27.14
N GLU A 380 -6.54 -17.68 -28.12
CA GLU A 380 -7.94 -17.38 -28.47
C GLU A 380 -8.86 -18.60 -28.66
N PRO A 381 -8.46 -19.69 -29.35
CA PRO A 381 -9.31 -20.87 -29.50
C PRO A 381 -9.68 -21.55 -28.16
N ASN A 382 -8.95 -21.27 -27.09
CA ASN A 382 -9.14 -21.83 -25.75
C ASN A 382 -9.61 -20.79 -24.73
N GLY A 383 -10.08 -19.61 -25.19
CA GLY A 383 -10.53 -18.52 -24.31
C GLY A 383 -9.42 -17.80 -23.54
N ILE A 384 -8.15 -17.97 -23.96
CA ILE A 384 -7.00 -17.33 -23.35
C ILE A 384 -6.70 -16.04 -24.13
N ARG A 385 -6.96 -14.88 -23.52
CA ARG A 385 -7.03 -13.58 -24.17
C ARG A 385 -5.67 -12.91 -24.38
N SER A 386 -4.67 -13.28 -23.58
CA SER A 386 -3.33 -12.69 -23.65
C SER A 386 -2.28 -13.60 -23.02
N ALA A 387 -1.00 -13.29 -23.23
CA ALA A 387 0.11 -13.95 -22.55
C ALA A 387 0.02 -13.81 -21.01
N TYR A 388 -0.39 -12.64 -20.52
CA TYR A 388 -0.54 -12.40 -19.07
C TYR A 388 -1.75 -13.15 -18.50
N HIS A 389 -2.85 -13.26 -19.24
CA HIS A 389 -3.96 -14.14 -18.85
C HIS A 389 -3.50 -15.59 -18.75
N ALA A 390 -2.69 -16.07 -19.71
CA ALA A 390 -2.11 -17.40 -19.66
C ALA A 390 -1.22 -17.59 -18.41
N GLU A 391 -0.35 -16.62 -18.10
CA GLU A 391 0.48 -16.65 -16.89
C GLU A 391 -0.37 -16.78 -15.62
N MET A 392 -1.41 -15.97 -15.51
CA MET A 392 -2.30 -15.98 -14.34
C MET A 392 -3.09 -17.28 -14.19
N LEU A 393 -3.53 -17.88 -15.29
CA LEU A 393 -4.15 -19.20 -15.27
C LEU A 393 -3.17 -20.28 -14.75
N VAL A 394 -1.90 -20.22 -15.17
CA VAL A 394 -0.85 -21.12 -14.66
C VAL A 394 -0.60 -20.90 -13.17
N ILE A 395 -0.51 -19.65 -12.73
CA ILE A 395 -0.31 -19.29 -11.32
C ILE A 395 -1.49 -19.76 -10.47
N ARG A 396 -2.73 -19.46 -10.90
CA ARG A 396 -3.96 -19.82 -10.17
C ARG A 396 -4.14 -21.33 -10.02
N TYR A 397 -3.75 -22.11 -11.04
CA TYR A 397 -3.79 -23.57 -10.94
C TYR A 397 -2.93 -24.11 -9.80
N GLY A 398 -1.78 -23.49 -9.53
CA GLY A 398 -0.86 -23.86 -8.44
C GLY A 398 -1.24 -23.31 -7.05
N LYS A 399 -2.25 -22.43 -6.96
CA LYS A 399 -2.70 -21.87 -5.67
C LYS A 399 -3.58 -22.86 -4.90
N PRO A 400 -3.69 -22.73 -3.56
CA PRO A 400 -4.69 -23.43 -2.78
C PRO A 400 -6.11 -23.04 -3.22
N GLU A 401 -7.12 -23.77 -2.75
CA GLU A 401 -8.54 -23.50 -3.09
C GLU A 401 -9.02 -22.14 -2.59
N THR A 402 -8.47 -21.69 -1.46
CA THR A 402 -8.77 -20.39 -0.89
C THR A 402 -7.49 -19.64 -0.57
N LEU A 403 -7.54 -18.30 -0.56
CA LEU A 403 -6.49 -17.42 -0.09
C LEU A 403 -7.02 -16.54 1.05
N PRO A 404 -6.20 -16.30 2.09
CA PRO A 404 -6.59 -15.39 3.16
C PRO A 404 -6.53 -13.94 2.66
N VAL A 405 -7.60 -13.18 2.88
CA VAL A 405 -7.68 -11.74 2.63
C VAL A 405 -7.96 -11.05 3.96
N GLU A 406 -6.98 -10.31 4.45
CA GLU A 406 -7.08 -9.58 5.71
C GLU A 406 -7.77 -8.23 5.49
N VAL A 407 -8.90 -8.01 6.14
CA VAL A 407 -9.66 -6.76 6.12
C VAL A 407 -9.66 -6.15 7.51
N ASN A 408 -9.34 -4.86 7.61
CA ASN A 408 -9.32 -4.16 8.89
C ASN A 408 -10.23 -2.92 8.84
N ALA A 409 -10.80 -2.59 10.00
CA ALA A 409 -11.43 -1.31 10.29
C ALA A 409 -10.77 -0.71 11.53
N ILE A 410 -10.37 0.54 11.45
CA ILE A 410 -9.80 1.34 12.52
C ILE A 410 -10.68 2.57 12.69
N VAL A 411 -11.05 2.89 13.93
CA VAL A 411 -11.90 4.05 14.25
C VAL A 411 -11.25 4.85 15.37
N ILE A 412 -11.21 6.18 15.22
CA ILE A 412 -10.71 7.11 16.24
C ILE A 412 -11.89 7.96 16.73
N GLY A 413 -12.29 7.74 17.97
CA GLY A 413 -13.51 8.31 18.52
C GLY A 413 -14.73 7.88 17.70
N ASP A 414 -15.60 8.84 17.38
CA ASP A 414 -16.75 8.65 16.49
C ASP A 414 -16.64 9.47 15.20
N SER A 415 -15.47 10.07 14.95
CA SER A 415 -15.29 11.13 13.97
C SER A 415 -14.47 10.73 12.75
N PHE A 416 -13.64 9.68 12.83
CA PHE A 416 -12.77 9.23 11.76
C PHE A 416 -12.69 7.70 11.69
N ALA A 417 -12.65 7.17 10.48
CA ALA A 417 -12.43 5.75 10.22
C ALA A 417 -11.42 5.52 9.10
N MET A 418 -10.73 4.38 9.15
CA MET A 418 -9.88 3.87 8.09
C MET A 418 -10.16 2.38 7.89
N THR A 419 -10.26 1.94 6.63
CA THR A 419 -10.32 0.52 6.26
C THR A 419 -9.10 0.12 5.45
N THR A 420 -8.74 -1.17 5.47
CA THR A 420 -7.59 -1.69 4.71
C THR A 420 -7.89 -3.02 4.05
N ALA A 421 -7.30 -3.27 2.89
CA ALA A 421 -7.25 -4.60 2.26
C ALA A 421 -5.95 -4.80 1.47
N PRO A 422 -5.50 -6.07 1.26
CA PRO A 422 -4.26 -6.40 0.58
C PRO A 422 -4.37 -6.41 -0.96
N ASN A 423 -5.41 -5.81 -1.51
CA ASN A 423 -5.79 -5.92 -2.91
C ASN A 423 -5.62 -4.59 -3.66
N GLU A 424 -5.56 -4.70 -4.97
CA GLU A 424 -5.69 -3.60 -5.92
C GLU A 424 -7.18 -3.45 -6.29
N LEU A 425 -7.98 -2.88 -5.36
CA LEU A 425 -9.41 -2.64 -5.57
C LEU A 425 -9.63 -1.59 -6.65
N PHE A 426 -10.71 -1.74 -7.44
CA PHE A 426 -11.20 -0.68 -8.30
C PHE A 426 -11.78 0.47 -7.46
N ASP A 427 -11.63 1.70 -7.92
CA ASP A 427 -12.00 2.92 -7.21
C ASP A 427 -13.49 2.97 -6.83
N SER A 428 -14.39 2.59 -7.75
CA SER A 428 -15.82 2.57 -7.52
C SER A 428 -16.24 1.71 -6.30
N LEU A 429 -15.51 0.62 -6.01
CA LEU A 429 -15.81 -0.23 -4.84
C LEU A 429 -15.65 0.52 -3.51
N ILE A 430 -14.70 1.45 -3.44
CA ILE A 430 -14.49 2.26 -2.24
C ILE A 430 -15.39 3.49 -2.24
N SER A 431 -15.65 4.12 -3.40
CA SER A 431 -16.64 5.19 -3.49
C SER A 431 -18.04 4.72 -3.05
N ASP A 432 -18.45 3.52 -3.46
CA ASP A 432 -19.71 2.91 -3.00
C ASP A 432 -19.70 2.64 -1.47
N LEU A 433 -18.55 2.23 -0.90
CA LEU A 433 -18.40 2.04 0.55
C LEU A 433 -18.50 3.38 1.30
N GLU A 434 -17.88 4.44 0.78
CA GLU A 434 -17.90 5.78 1.38
C GLU A 434 -19.33 6.32 1.48
N GLU A 435 -20.18 6.09 0.45
CA GLU A 435 -21.58 6.53 0.44
C GLU A 435 -22.44 5.89 1.54
N VAL A 436 -22.16 4.64 1.90
CA VAL A 436 -22.96 3.87 2.87
C VAL A 436 -22.28 3.75 4.24
N SER A 437 -21.08 4.28 4.40
CA SER A 437 -20.29 4.20 5.63
C SER A 437 -20.99 4.90 6.81
N PRO A 438 -21.00 4.33 8.02
CA PRO A 438 -21.50 5.00 9.22
C PRO A 438 -20.58 6.15 9.69
N TYR A 439 -19.41 6.30 9.08
CA TYR A 439 -18.42 7.36 9.36
C TYR A 439 -18.23 8.22 8.13
N LYS A 440 -18.47 9.53 8.27
CA LYS A 440 -18.33 10.50 7.17
C LYS A 440 -16.89 10.70 6.69
N ASN A 441 -15.95 10.64 7.64
CA ASN A 441 -14.52 10.84 7.37
C ASN A 441 -13.90 9.45 7.31
N LEU A 442 -13.98 8.83 6.14
CA LEU A 442 -13.42 7.51 5.86
C LEU A 442 -12.20 7.65 4.95
N MET A 443 -11.13 6.93 5.27
CA MET A 443 -10.00 6.69 4.38
C MET A 443 -9.87 5.21 4.09
N TYR A 444 -9.38 4.88 2.91
CA TYR A 444 -9.03 3.50 2.55
C TYR A 444 -7.54 3.38 2.27
N MET A 445 -6.85 2.53 3.04
CA MET A 445 -5.46 2.16 2.79
C MET A 445 -5.43 0.92 1.90
N GLY A 446 -5.14 1.12 0.62
CA GLY A 446 -4.94 0.05 -0.35
C GLY A 446 -3.56 -0.60 -0.25
N TYR A 447 -3.37 -1.73 -0.96
CA TYR A 447 -2.07 -2.46 -1.00
C TYR A 447 -1.54 -2.80 0.40
N ALA A 448 -2.46 -3.00 1.35
CA ALA A 448 -2.15 -3.08 2.77
C ALA A 448 -2.00 -4.52 3.25
N ASN A 449 -1.01 -4.78 4.08
CA ASN A 449 -0.84 -6.02 4.84
C ASN A 449 -0.73 -7.31 4.02
N GLY A 450 -0.44 -7.20 2.71
CA GLY A 450 -0.36 -8.36 1.83
C GLY A 450 -0.30 -8.03 0.35
N ASN A 451 -0.51 -9.05 -0.49
CA ASN A 451 -0.62 -8.91 -1.94
C ASN A 451 -1.52 -10.01 -2.49
N GLN A 452 -2.76 -9.68 -2.77
CA GLN A 452 -3.76 -10.62 -3.30
C GLN A 452 -4.27 -10.23 -4.70
N GLY A 453 -3.51 -9.36 -5.41
CA GLY A 453 -3.78 -8.96 -6.79
C GLY A 453 -5.00 -8.07 -6.97
N TYR A 454 -5.42 -7.95 -8.22
CA TYR A 454 -6.52 -7.08 -8.61
C TYR A 454 -7.89 -7.60 -8.18
N ILE A 455 -8.76 -6.66 -7.81
CA ILE A 455 -10.19 -6.91 -7.55
C ILE A 455 -11.01 -5.92 -8.36
N PRO A 456 -11.44 -6.30 -9.58
CA PRO A 456 -12.33 -5.49 -10.39
C PRO A 456 -13.73 -5.37 -9.80
N SER A 457 -14.39 -4.24 -10.02
CA SER A 457 -15.84 -4.12 -9.91
C SER A 457 -16.55 -4.82 -11.07
N ASN A 458 -17.88 -4.92 -11.02
CA ASN A 458 -18.67 -5.70 -11.98
C ASN A 458 -18.38 -5.36 -13.44
N TYR A 459 -18.25 -4.06 -13.81
CA TYR A 459 -17.97 -3.70 -15.20
C TYR A 459 -16.65 -4.29 -15.71
N GLY A 460 -15.61 -4.36 -14.87
CA GLY A 460 -14.30 -4.90 -15.24
C GLY A 460 -14.37 -6.42 -15.55
N TRP A 461 -15.24 -7.14 -14.86
CA TRP A 461 -15.52 -8.54 -15.16
C TRP A 461 -16.33 -8.71 -16.45
N GLU A 462 -17.36 -7.88 -16.64
CA GLU A 462 -18.25 -7.94 -17.79
C GLU A 462 -17.51 -7.75 -19.12
N TYR A 463 -16.58 -6.77 -19.18
CA TYR A 463 -15.83 -6.57 -20.42
C TYR A 463 -14.48 -7.30 -20.47
N SER A 464 -14.13 -8.04 -19.45
CA SER A 464 -12.89 -8.84 -19.40
C SER A 464 -11.62 -7.99 -19.54
N CYS A 465 -11.45 -6.99 -18.68
CA CYS A 465 -10.27 -6.15 -18.66
C CYS A 465 -9.00 -6.90 -18.20
N TYR A 466 -7.83 -6.26 -18.36
CA TYR A 466 -6.56 -6.80 -17.90
C TYR A 466 -6.60 -7.21 -16.42
N GLU A 467 -7.23 -6.41 -15.57
CA GLU A 467 -7.31 -6.63 -14.13
C GLU A 467 -8.15 -7.87 -13.79
N SER A 468 -9.23 -8.12 -14.55
CA SER A 468 -10.02 -9.35 -14.38
C SER A 468 -9.25 -10.60 -14.81
N ASP A 469 -8.42 -10.49 -15.86
CA ASP A 469 -7.52 -11.57 -16.28
C ASP A 469 -6.47 -11.86 -15.19
N CYS A 470 -5.98 -10.81 -14.50
CA CYS A 470 -4.96 -10.89 -13.47
C CYS A 470 -5.50 -11.15 -12.05
N SER A 471 -6.81 -11.15 -11.84
CA SER A 471 -7.41 -11.44 -10.53
C SER A 471 -7.22 -12.91 -10.12
N TYR A 472 -7.05 -13.16 -8.83
CA TYR A 472 -7.07 -14.52 -8.28
C TYR A 472 -8.49 -15.05 -8.05
N PHE A 473 -9.48 -14.19 -7.98
CA PHE A 473 -10.80 -14.48 -7.45
C PHE A 473 -11.88 -14.49 -8.53
N TYR A 474 -13.12 -14.66 -8.13
CA TYR A 474 -14.30 -14.64 -8.97
C TYR A 474 -14.98 -13.26 -8.99
N PRO A 475 -15.85 -12.97 -9.97
CA PRO A 475 -16.76 -11.83 -9.91
C PRO A 475 -17.53 -11.79 -8.59
N GLY A 476 -17.75 -10.59 -8.04
CA GLY A 476 -18.38 -10.38 -6.73
C GLY A 476 -17.41 -10.32 -5.55
N SER A 477 -16.13 -10.65 -5.75
CA SER A 477 -15.13 -10.60 -4.69
C SER A 477 -14.88 -9.18 -4.14
N GLY A 478 -15.09 -8.15 -4.95
CA GLY A 478 -14.96 -6.76 -4.53
C GLY A 478 -16.03 -6.37 -3.52
N GLU A 479 -17.26 -6.69 -3.85
CA GLU A 479 -18.44 -6.44 -3.03
C GLU A 479 -18.40 -7.26 -1.73
N GLU A 480 -17.81 -8.46 -1.75
CA GLU A 480 -17.59 -9.28 -0.55
C GLU A 480 -16.58 -8.61 0.41
N ILE A 481 -15.49 -8.07 -0.13
CA ILE A 481 -14.46 -7.35 0.65
C ILE A 481 -15.04 -6.05 1.23
N THR A 482 -15.68 -5.21 0.42
CA THR A 482 -16.27 -3.95 0.89
C THR A 482 -17.45 -4.17 1.82
N GLY A 483 -18.25 -5.22 1.60
CA GLY A 483 -19.29 -5.67 2.54
C GLY A 483 -18.72 -6.06 3.90
N THR A 484 -17.54 -6.72 3.91
CA THR A 484 -16.84 -7.03 5.17
C THR A 484 -16.31 -5.77 5.85
N MET A 485 -15.74 -4.80 5.10
CA MET A 485 -15.35 -3.49 5.66
C MET A 485 -16.54 -2.79 6.32
N LEU A 486 -17.69 -2.71 5.62
CA LEU A 486 -18.89 -2.09 6.14
C LEU A 486 -19.42 -2.80 7.40
N LYS A 487 -19.39 -4.14 7.43
CA LYS A 487 -19.72 -4.94 8.60
C LYS A 487 -18.86 -4.58 9.79
N LEU A 488 -17.53 -4.51 9.63
CA LEU A 488 -16.60 -4.17 10.71
C LEU A 488 -16.82 -2.74 11.22
N LEU A 489 -17.04 -1.77 10.31
CA LEU A 489 -17.37 -0.39 10.69
C LEU A 489 -18.68 -0.30 11.50
N ASN A 490 -19.71 -1.01 11.07
CA ASN A 490 -21.00 -1.04 11.79
C ASN A 490 -20.88 -1.74 13.16
N ASN A 491 -20.09 -2.80 13.26
CA ASN A 491 -19.83 -3.46 14.54
C ASN A 491 -19.19 -2.48 15.53
N ILE A 492 -18.09 -1.81 15.13
CA ILE A 492 -17.42 -0.81 15.97
C ILE A 492 -18.39 0.31 16.37
N LYS A 493 -19.25 0.77 15.44
CA LYS A 493 -20.24 1.83 15.71
C LYS A 493 -21.30 1.40 16.70
N SER A 494 -21.70 0.13 16.69
CA SER A 494 -22.71 -0.41 17.61
C SER A 494 -22.17 -0.68 19.02
N GLU A 495 -20.83 -0.79 19.18
CA GLU A 495 -20.15 -0.98 20.47
C GLU A 495 -19.82 0.35 21.18
N ALA A 496 -20.02 1.49 20.50
CA ALA A 496 -19.74 2.84 20.99
C ALA A 496 -20.94 3.41 21.76
#